data_8b8d251b4680b1c38e0e3ae1cdf1f876
#
_entry.id   8b8d251b4680b1c38e0e3ae1cdf1f876
#
_cell.length_a   1.000
_cell.length_b   1.000
_cell.length_c   1.000
_cell.angle_alpha   90.00
_cell.angle_beta   90.00
_cell.angle_gamma   90.00
#
_symmetry.space_group_name_H-M   'P 1'
#
loop_
_entity.id
_entity.type
_entity.pdbx_description
1 polymer ?
#
loop_
_entity_poly.entity_id
_entity_poly.type
_entity_poly.pdbx_seq_one_letter_code
_entity_poly.pdbx_strand_id
1 'polypeptide(L)'
;YKLMIDTNIFQDKTAVYYTLGCKLNFSETSTIGKILREAGVRTARKGEKADICVVNTCSVTEVADKKCRQAIHKLVKQHPGAFVVVTGCYAQLKPETVAKIEGVDVVLGAEQKKDLLHYLGNLQKHETGEAYTSALKDIRSFAPSCSRGDRTRFFLKVQDGCDYYCSYCTIPFARGRSRNGSIASMVEQASQAAAEGGKEIVLTGVNIGDFGKSTGETFFDLVKALDEVEGIERYRISSIEPNLLTDEIIEYVSRSRRFMPHFHIPLQSGSDEVLKLMRRRYDTALFASKIKKIKEVMPDSFIGVDVIVGTRGETEEYFGQAYEFIKSLDVTQLHVFSYSERPGTQALKIDHVVAPEEKHRRSQQLLELSDEKTRAFYARHIGQTMPVLLERPKPGLPMHGFTPNYIRVEVPHDAALDNQLVSVRLGDFNADGTALLGAME
;
A
#
# COMPACT_ATOMS: atom_id res chain seq x y z
N TYR A 1 26.90 3.78 -23.70
CA TYR A 1 27.21 2.35 -23.82
C TYR A 1 26.49 1.64 -22.68
N LYS A 2 25.33 1.02 -22.96
CA LYS A 2 24.77 0.00 -22.07
C LYS A 2 25.72 -1.20 -22.14
N LEU A 3 26.49 -1.45 -21.11
CA LEU A 3 27.19 -2.72 -20.95
C LEU A 3 26.16 -3.82 -21.14
N MET A 4 26.35 -4.68 -22.14
CA MET A 4 25.52 -5.87 -22.31
C MET A 4 25.79 -6.76 -21.09
N ILE A 5 24.79 -6.90 -20.24
CA ILE A 5 24.84 -7.79 -19.08
C ILE A 5 24.82 -9.23 -19.63
N ASP A 6 25.81 -10.01 -19.27
CA ASP A 6 25.77 -11.45 -19.56
C ASP A 6 24.69 -12.10 -18.66
N THR A 7 23.51 -12.33 -19.23
CA THR A 7 22.40 -12.92 -18.47
C THR A 7 22.57 -14.41 -18.22
N ASN A 8 23.59 -15.07 -18.79
CA ASN A 8 23.84 -16.50 -18.57
C ASN A 8 24.15 -16.82 -17.11
N ILE A 9 24.72 -15.86 -16.36
CA ILE A 9 25.01 -16.03 -14.93
C ILE A 9 23.75 -16.21 -14.08
N PHE A 10 22.59 -15.78 -14.57
CA PHE A 10 21.31 -15.88 -13.87
C PHE A 10 20.53 -17.15 -14.20
N GLN A 11 20.95 -17.89 -15.24
CA GLN A 11 20.28 -19.14 -15.62
C GLN A 11 20.33 -20.15 -14.50
N ASP A 12 19.19 -20.79 -14.24
CA ASP A 12 19.00 -21.80 -13.19
C ASP A 12 19.19 -21.31 -11.75
N LYS A 13 19.39 -20.01 -11.56
CA LYS A 13 19.44 -19.41 -10.22
C LYS A 13 18.07 -19.32 -9.59
N THR A 14 18.04 -19.26 -8.27
CA THR A 14 16.82 -19.15 -7.48
C THR A 14 16.81 -17.87 -6.66
N ALA A 15 15.63 -17.25 -6.54
CA ALA A 15 15.46 -16.07 -5.73
C ALA A 15 14.34 -16.22 -4.69
N VAL A 16 14.50 -15.58 -3.56
CA VAL A 16 13.49 -15.39 -2.54
C VAL A 16 13.25 -13.90 -2.35
N TYR A 17 12.00 -13.54 -2.13
CA TYR A 17 11.57 -12.16 -1.98
C TYR A 17 10.93 -11.94 -0.61
N TYR A 18 11.32 -10.87 0.05
CA TYR A 18 10.70 -10.45 1.30
C TYR A 18 10.32 -8.97 1.22
N THR A 19 9.03 -8.69 1.37
CA THR A 19 8.49 -7.33 1.23
C THR A 19 7.91 -6.87 2.55
N LEU A 20 8.38 -5.73 3.00
CA LEU A 20 7.85 -5.00 4.15
C LEU A 20 7.20 -3.69 3.66
N GLY A 21 6.13 -3.29 4.33
CA GLY A 21 5.50 -1.99 4.12
C GLY A 21 4.20 -2.04 3.33
N CYS A 22 4.04 -1.12 2.38
CA CYS A 22 2.76 -0.80 1.74
C CYS A 22 2.53 -1.57 0.42
N LYS A 23 1.33 -1.42 -0.12
CA LYS A 23 0.92 -1.99 -1.43
C LYS A 23 1.89 -1.62 -2.55
N LEU A 24 2.48 -0.42 -2.48
CA LEU A 24 3.47 0.07 -3.43
C LEU A 24 4.73 -0.79 -3.42
N ASN A 25 5.25 -1.14 -2.24
CA ASN A 25 6.40 -2.03 -2.11
C ASN A 25 6.10 -3.43 -2.67
N PHE A 26 4.90 -3.95 -2.45
CA PHE A 26 4.50 -5.25 -3.03
C PHE A 26 4.44 -5.21 -4.55
N SER A 27 3.89 -4.14 -5.13
CA SER A 27 3.89 -3.93 -6.58
C SER A 27 5.31 -3.91 -7.15
N GLU A 28 6.21 -3.16 -6.51
CA GLU A 28 7.61 -3.04 -6.92
C GLU A 28 8.36 -4.38 -6.81
N THR A 29 8.16 -5.14 -5.73
CA THR A 29 8.78 -6.47 -5.57
C THR A 29 8.29 -7.45 -6.62
N SER A 30 7.02 -7.43 -6.97
CA SER A 30 6.47 -8.28 -8.04
C SER A 30 7.13 -7.98 -9.40
N THR A 31 7.36 -6.70 -9.69
CA THR A 31 8.09 -6.28 -10.91
C THR A 31 9.55 -6.70 -10.87
N ILE A 32 10.23 -6.58 -9.74
CA ILE A 32 11.60 -7.12 -9.55
C ILE A 32 11.62 -8.62 -9.82
N GLY A 33 10.65 -9.35 -9.28
CA GLY A 33 10.51 -10.79 -9.54
C GLY A 33 10.30 -11.12 -11.02
N LYS A 34 9.57 -10.29 -11.76
CA LYS A 34 9.40 -10.43 -13.21
C LYS A 34 10.72 -10.22 -13.95
N ILE A 35 11.47 -9.16 -13.64
CA ILE A 35 12.78 -8.86 -14.23
C ILE A 35 13.74 -10.05 -14.04
N LEU A 36 13.79 -10.61 -12.83
CA LEU A 36 14.64 -11.76 -12.53
C LEU A 36 14.20 -13.02 -13.26
N ARG A 37 12.90 -13.29 -13.37
CA ARG A 37 12.38 -14.44 -14.15
C ARG A 37 12.74 -14.32 -15.65
N GLU A 38 12.60 -13.14 -16.23
CA GLU A 38 12.98 -12.87 -17.62
C GLU A 38 14.49 -13.06 -17.85
N ALA A 39 15.30 -12.88 -16.82
CA ALA A 39 16.74 -13.16 -16.86
C ALA A 39 17.10 -14.65 -16.59
N GLY A 40 16.11 -15.51 -16.31
CA GLY A 40 16.33 -16.95 -16.07
C GLY A 40 16.30 -17.37 -14.60
N VAL A 41 16.04 -16.45 -13.68
CA VAL A 41 15.96 -16.74 -12.22
C VAL A 41 14.55 -17.23 -11.88
N ARG A 42 14.42 -18.39 -11.27
CA ARG A 42 13.14 -18.87 -10.75
C ARG A 42 12.96 -18.53 -9.27
N THR A 43 11.72 -18.49 -8.82
CA THR A 43 11.44 -18.36 -7.40
C THR A 43 11.78 -19.65 -6.67
N ALA A 44 12.50 -19.54 -5.54
CA ALA A 44 12.84 -20.68 -4.70
C ALA A 44 11.58 -21.34 -4.11
N ARG A 45 11.58 -22.67 -4.05
CA ARG A 45 10.51 -23.44 -3.41
C ARG A 45 10.61 -23.33 -1.89
N LYS A 46 9.51 -23.64 -1.21
CA LYS A 46 9.50 -23.66 0.26
C LYS A 46 10.56 -24.63 0.79
N GLY A 47 11.46 -24.13 1.63
CA GLY A 47 12.57 -24.91 2.22
C GLY A 47 13.82 -25.02 1.34
N GLU A 48 13.78 -24.53 0.10
CA GLU A 48 14.94 -24.46 -0.79
C GLU A 48 15.84 -23.28 -0.40
N LYS A 49 17.16 -23.49 -0.49
CA LYS A 49 18.13 -22.38 -0.35
C LYS A 49 18.14 -21.57 -1.64
N ALA A 50 18.02 -20.26 -1.52
CA ALA A 50 18.06 -19.35 -2.67
C ALA A 50 19.49 -18.88 -2.95
N ASP A 51 19.76 -18.59 -4.23
CA ASP A 51 21.00 -17.93 -4.67
C ASP A 51 20.94 -16.41 -4.47
N ILE A 52 19.72 -15.83 -4.55
CA ILE A 52 19.47 -14.40 -4.47
C ILE A 52 18.37 -14.14 -3.43
N CYS A 53 18.61 -13.21 -2.50
CA CYS A 53 17.60 -12.69 -1.58
C CYS A 53 17.31 -11.23 -1.90
N VAL A 54 16.06 -10.90 -2.16
CA VAL A 54 15.61 -9.52 -2.39
C VAL A 54 14.73 -9.07 -1.23
N VAL A 55 15.15 -8.01 -0.54
CA VAL A 55 14.40 -7.42 0.57
C VAL A 55 13.94 -6.02 0.19
N ASN A 56 12.64 -5.80 0.11
CA ASN A 56 12.05 -4.48 -0.10
C ASN A 56 11.58 -3.93 1.24
N THR A 57 12.12 -2.77 1.63
CA THR A 57 12.08 -2.25 3.00
C THR A 57 11.13 -1.07 3.17
N CYS A 58 10.64 -0.89 4.38
CA CYS A 58 9.82 0.23 4.82
C CYS A 58 10.55 1.04 5.89
N SER A 59 10.25 2.34 6.00
CA SER A 59 10.85 3.24 7.01
C SER A 59 9.88 4.31 7.52
N VAL A 60 8.58 4.01 7.55
CA VAL A 60 7.59 4.97 8.05
C VAL A 60 7.62 5.13 9.58
N THR A 61 8.11 4.09 10.30
CA THR A 61 8.29 4.09 11.75
C THR A 61 9.61 3.44 12.14
N GLU A 62 10.09 3.70 13.36
CA GLU A 62 11.27 3.01 13.90
C GLU A 62 11.04 1.51 14.06
N VAL A 63 9.83 1.11 14.42
CA VAL A 63 9.43 -0.31 14.46
C VAL A 63 9.57 -0.96 13.09
N ALA A 64 9.23 -0.25 12.02
CA ALA A 64 9.41 -0.73 10.66
C ALA A 64 10.90 -0.91 10.33
N ASP A 65 11.77 0.03 10.69
CA ASP A 65 13.22 -0.09 10.52
C ASP A 65 13.76 -1.32 11.26
N LYS A 66 13.31 -1.55 12.51
CA LYS A 66 13.70 -2.74 13.30
C LYS A 66 13.25 -4.03 12.63
N LYS A 67 12.02 -4.09 12.16
CA LYS A 67 11.50 -5.26 11.41
C LYS A 67 12.29 -5.52 10.13
N CYS A 68 12.72 -4.48 9.43
CA CYS A 68 13.57 -4.62 8.24
C CYS A 68 14.91 -5.27 8.59
N ARG A 69 15.60 -4.80 9.63
CA ARG A 69 16.86 -5.42 10.09
C ARG A 69 16.67 -6.88 10.48
N GLN A 70 15.63 -7.19 11.25
CA GLN A 70 15.31 -8.57 11.64
C GLN A 70 15.05 -9.48 10.44
N ALA A 71 14.31 -8.97 9.43
CA ALA A 71 14.05 -9.72 8.21
C ALA A 71 15.31 -10.01 7.41
N ILE A 72 16.21 -9.02 7.29
CA ILE A 72 17.50 -9.19 6.61
C ILE A 72 18.35 -10.27 7.32
N HIS A 73 18.54 -10.17 8.64
CA HIS A 73 19.29 -11.17 9.41
C HIS A 73 18.70 -12.58 9.29
N LYS A 74 17.35 -12.67 9.32
CA LYS A 74 16.65 -13.95 9.15
C LYS A 74 16.94 -14.58 7.79
N LEU A 75 16.87 -13.80 6.71
CA LEU A 75 17.10 -14.29 5.35
C LEU A 75 18.55 -14.68 5.13
N VAL A 76 19.51 -13.89 5.60
CA VAL A 76 20.94 -14.22 5.55
C VAL A 76 21.21 -15.56 6.24
N LYS A 77 20.61 -15.80 7.41
CA LYS A 77 20.74 -17.07 8.14
C LYS A 77 20.07 -18.24 7.44
N GLN A 78 18.92 -18.02 6.81
CA GLN A 78 18.15 -19.06 6.10
C GLN A 78 18.78 -19.45 4.76
N HIS A 79 19.47 -18.53 4.11
CA HIS A 79 20.08 -18.69 2.78
C HIS A 79 21.60 -18.36 2.82
N PRO A 80 22.43 -19.18 3.51
CA PRO A 80 23.85 -18.91 3.60
C PRO A 80 24.51 -18.89 2.22
N GLY A 81 25.32 -17.86 1.96
CA GLY A 81 25.97 -17.68 0.67
C GLY A 81 25.13 -17.05 -0.43
N ALA A 82 23.84 -16.78 -0.19
CA ALA A 82 23.00 -16.06 -1.14
C ALA A 82 23.48 -14.62 -1.32
N PHE A 83 23.34 -14.09 -2.54
CA PHE A 83 23.55 -12.68 -2.83
C PHE A 83 22.35 -11.88 -2.33
N VAL A 84 22.57 -10.93 -1.41
CA VAL A 84 21.52 -10.21 -0.71
C VAL A 84 21.41 -8.78 -1.21
N VAL A 85 20.26 -8.46 -1.79
CA VAL A 85 19.90 -7.12 -2.28
C VAL A 85 18.83 -6.52 -1.38
N VAL A 86 19.08 -5.30 -0.90
CA VAL A 86 18.12 -4.55 -0.09
C VAL A 86 17.72 -3.26 -0.83
N THR A 87 16.43 -3.03 -0.96
CA THR A 87 15.87 -1.82 -1.58
C THR A 87 14.71 -1.27 -0.75
N GLY A 88 14.08 -0.20 -1.22
CA GLY A 88 12.92 0.41 -0.58
C GLY A 88 13.26 1.64 0.26
N CYS A 89 12.29 2.09 1.08
CA CYS A 89 12.40 3.37 1.79
C CYS A 89 13.53 3.39 2.83
N TYR A 90 13.71 2.31 3.58
CA TYR A 90 14.80 2.23 4.56
C TYR A 90 16.18 2.21 3.89
N ALA A 91 16.30 1.47 2.79
CA ALA A 91 17.51 1.44 1.99
C ALA A 91 17.89 2.83 1.43
N GLN A 92 16.91 3.60 0.96
CA GLN A 92 17.14 4.96 0.45
C GLN A 92 17.51 5.95 1.55
N LEU A 93 16.86 5.87 2.73
CA LEU A 93 17.06 6.83 3.83
C LEU A 93 18.33 6.57 4.64
N LYS A 94 18.73 5.31 4.79
CA LYS A 94 19.87 4.89 5.62
C LYS A 94 20.76 3.86 4.89
N PRO A 95 21.23 4.18 3.68
CA PRO A 95 21.93 3.22 2.83
C PRO A 95 23.19 2.65 3.49
N GLU A 96 24.01 3.48 4.12
CA GLU A 96 25.23 3.06 4.80
C GLU A 96 24.96 2.17 6.01
N THR A 97 23.88 2.44 6.74
CA THR A 97 23.47 1.60 7.88
C THR A 97 23.05 0.21 7.41
N VAL A 98 22.31 0.15 6.32
CA VAL A 98 21.84 -1.12 5.73
C VAL A 98 23.00 -1.88 5.10
N ALA A 99 23.92 -1.21 4.42
CA ALA A 99 25.11 -1.83 3.82
C ALA A 99 26.05 -2.50 4.86
N LYS A 100 26.06 -1.98 6.07
CA LYS A 100 26.86 -2.55 7.18
C LYS A 100 26.22 -3.77 7.86
N ILE A 101 24.98 -4.13 7.49
CA ILE A 101 24.37 -5.35 8.02
C ILE A 101 25.09 -6.55 7.43
N GLU A 102 25.58 -7.43 8.29
CA GLU A 102 26.29 -8.64 7.88
C GLU A 102 25.47 -9.47 6.87
N GLY A 103 26.12 -9.83 5.77
CA GLY A 103 25.54 -10.63 4.71
C GLY A 103 24.79 -9.84 3.62
N VAL A 104 24.63 -8.52 3.77
CA VAL A 104 24.11 -7.65 2.70
C VAL A 104 25.20 -7.39 1.67
N ASP A 105 24.90 -7.58 0.39
CA ASP A 105 25.85 -7.34 -0.70
C ASP A 105 25.63 -6.00 -1.39
N VAL A 106 24.36 -5.66 -1.67
CA VAL A 106 24.00 -4.44 -2.39
C VAL A 106 22.77 -3.77 -1.79
N VAL A 107 22.84 -2.45 -1.65
CA VAL A 107 21.71 -1.60 -1.24
C VAL A 107 21.37 -0.68 -2.39
N LEU A 108 20.13 -0.76 -2.87
CA LEU A 108 19.64 -0.01 -4.03
C LEU A 108 18.60 1.04 -3.63
N GLY A 109 18.85 2.27 -4.00
CA GLY A 109 17.90 3.38 -3.86
C GLY A 109 16.75 3.36 -4.86
N ALA A 110 15.95 4.42 -4.81
CA ALA A 110 14.72 4.53 -5.60
C ALA A 110 14.97 4.52 -7.12
N GLU A 111 16.05 5.15 -7.58
CA GLU A 111 16.41 5.18 -9.01
C GLU A 111 17.12 3.91 -9.48
N GLN A 112 17.93 3.31 -8.62
CA GLN A 112 18.81 2.19 -8.99
C GLN A 112 18.06 0.87 -9.16
N LYS A 113 16.95 0.67 -8.46
CA LYS A 113 16.18 -0.59 -8.51
C LYS A 113 15.63 -0.94 -9.90
N LYS A 114 15.48 0.03 -10.80
CA LYS A 114 15.07 -0.21 -12.20
C LYS A 114 16.11 -0.93 -13.02
N ASP A 115 17.39 -0.74 -12.68
CA ASP A 115 18.55 -1.34 -13.34
C ASP A 115 19.13 -2.49 -12.50
N LEU A 116 18.28 -3.20 -11.77
CA LEU A 116 18.63 -4.25 -10.81
C LEU A 116 19.70 -5.21 -11.34
N LEU A 117 19.53 -5.76 -12.53
CA LEU A 117 20.45 -6.75 -13.10
C LEU A 117 21.89 -6.22 -13.23
N HIS A 118 22.05 -4.92 -13.48
CA HIS A 118 23.36 -4.27 -13.52
C HIS A 118 24.08 -4.34 -12.18
N TYR A 119 23.34 -4.12 -11.08
CA TYR A 119 23.90 -4.11 -9.73
C TYR A 119 24.09 -5.50 -9.13
N LEU A 120 23.45 -6.53 -9.69
CA LEU A 120 23.70 -7.91 -9.31
C LEU A 120 25.08 -8.40 -9.78
N GLY A 121 25.65 -7.78 -10.80
CA GLY A 121 26.96 -8.13 -11.35
C GLY A 121 27.05 -9.61 -11.67
N ASN A 122 28.09 -10.28 -11.16
CA ASN A 122 28.32 -11.71 -11.29
C ASN A 122 27.86 -12.54 -10.05
N LEU A 123 27.03 -11.96 -9.20
CA LEU A 123 26.56 -12.56 -7.94
C LEU A 123 27.68 -12.91 -6.94
N GLN A 124 28.80 -12.22 -7.04
CA GLN A 124 29.91 -12.41 -6.11
C GLN A 124 29.59 -11.75 -4.77
N LYS A 125 29.72 -12.53 -3.68
CA LYS A 125 29.54 -12.02 -2.32
C LYS A 125 30.55 -10.94 -1.99
N HIS A 126 30.08 -9.90 -1.32
CA HIS A 126 30.92 -8.81 -0.82
C HIS A 126 31.22 -9.01 0.67
N GLU A 127 32.42 -8.60 1.10
CA GLU A 127 32.77 -8.59 2.54
C GLU A 127 31.96 -7.53 3.29
N THR A 128 31.71 -6.40 2.64
CA THR A 128 30.85 -5.32 3.14
C THR A 128 29.91 -4.89 2.01
N GLY A 129 28.65 -4.66 2.32
CA GLY A 129 27.67 -4.26 1.34
C GLY A 129 28.01 -2.91 0.69
N GLU A 130 27.68 -2.78 -0.57
CA GLU A 130 27.83 -1.55 -1.36
C GLU A 130 26.48 -0.85 -1.51
N ALA A 131 26.46 0.46 -1.28
CA ALA A 131 25.25 1.27 -1.36
C ALA A 131 25.24 2.14 -2.62
N TYR A 132 24.20 2.00 -3.42
CA TYR A 132 23.96 2.78 -4.62
C TYR A 132 22.64 3.53 -4.50
N THR A 133 22.73 4.84 -4.24
CA THR A 133 21.56 5.71 -4.08
C THR A 133 21.78 7.00 -4.85
N SER A 134 20.67 7.66 -5.19
CA SER A 134 20.69 8.98 -5.82
C SER A 134 20.27 10.05 -4.84
N ALA A 135 20.79 11.27 -5.02
CA ALA A 135 20.29 12.43 -4.30
C ALA A 135 18.79 12.67 -4.65
N LEU A 136 18.04 13.26 -3.73
CA LEU A 136 16.59 13.50 -3.90
C LEU A 136 16.24 14.22 -5.22
N LYS A 137 17.05 15.22 -5.60
CA LYS A 137 16.86 15.99 -6.85
C LYS A 137 16.98 15.14 -8.11
N ASP A 138 17.64 14.00 -8.01
CA ASP A 138 17.93 13.08 -9.12
C ASP A 138 16.96 11.88 -9.16
N ILE A 139 16.06 11.76 -8.19
CA ILE A 139 14.97 10.78 -8.20
C ILE A 139 13.84 11.32 -9.07
N ARG A 140 13.89 11.05 -10.37
CA ARG A 140 12.98 11.64 -11.38
C ARG A 140 12.23 10.61 -12.20
N SER A 141 12.76 9.41 -12.36
CA SER A 141 12.11 8.41 -13.20
C SER A 141 10.91 7.76 -12.51
N PHE A 142 9.91 7.46 -13.32
CA PHE A 142 8.80 6.61 -12.91
C PHE A 142 8.95 5.24 -13.55
N ALA A 143 8.97 4.19 -12.74
CA ALA A 143 8.96 2.82 -13.22
C ALA A 143 7.55 2.23 -12.96
N PRO A 144 6.80 1.90 -14.02
CA PRO A 144 5.52 1.21 -13.88
C PRO A 144 5.70 -0.11 -13.14
N SER A 145 4.77 -0.44 -12.27
CA SER A 145 4.76 -1.74 -11.61
C SER A 145 3.33 -2.20 -11.32
N CYS A 146 3.11 -3.51 -11.46
CA CYS A 146 1.86 -4.14 -11.13
C CYS A 146 2.15 -5.50 -10.48
N SER A 147 1.59 -5.77 -9.30
CA SER A 147 1.71 -7.09 -8.69
C SER A 147 0.90 -8.11 -9.48
N ARG A 148 1.40 -9.33 -9.63
CA ARG A 148 0.80 -10.37 -10.46
C ARG A 148 1.05 -11.75 -9.89
N GLY A 149 0.05 -12.64 -10.01
CA GLY A 149 0.20 -14.08 -9.80
C GLY A 149 0.33 -14.58 -8.37
N ASP A 150 0.61 -13.72 -7.41
CA ASP A 150 0.77 -14.06 -6.01
C ASP A 150 -0.43 -13.66 -5.14
N ARG A 151 -1.34 -12.87 -5.71
CA ARG A 151 -2.53 -12.34 -5.03
C ARG A 151 -3.71 -12.24 -5.98
N THR A 152 -4.92 -12.35 -5.44
CA THR A 152 -6.18 -12.13 -6.18
C THR A 152 -6.36 -10.67 -6.57
N ARG A 153 -5.98 -9.73 -5.67
CA ARG A 153 -6.02 -8.30 -5.95
C ARG A 153 -4.67 -7.82 -6.47
N PHE A 154 -4.63 -7.23 -7.64
CA PHE A 154 -3.44 -6.70 -8.27
C PHE A 154 -3.22 -5.25 -7.83
N PHE A 155 -2.01 -4.89 -7.48
CA PHE A 155 -1.63 -3.53 -7.08
C PHE A 155 -0.93 -2.85 -8.25
N LEU A 156 -1.60 -1.87 -8.85
CA LEU A 156 -1.05 -1.07 -9.96
C LEU A 156 -0.48 0.23 -9.41
N LYS A 157 0.83 0.39 -9.53
CA LYS A 157 1.52 1.64 -9.20
C LYS A 157 1.22 2.68 -10.26
N VAL A 158 0.46 3.70 -9.90
CA VAL A 158 0.09 4.81 -10.80
C VAL A 158 0.90 6.08 -10.53
N GLN A 159 1.40 6.26 -9.29
CA GLN A 159 2.08 7.46 -8.86
C GLN A 159 3.15 7.11 -7.82
N ASP A 160 4.20 7.91 -7.70
CA ASP A 160 5.27 7.76 -6.71
C ASP A 160 5.78 9.12 -6.24
N GLY A 161 6.39 9.14 -5.04
CA GLY A 161 6.86 10.37 -4.42
C GLY A 161 5.75 11.29 -3.92
N CYS A 162 6.12 12.38 -3.24
CA CYS A 162 5.17 13.34 -2.69
C CYS A 162 5.78 14.71 -2.49
N ASP A 163 5.03 15.77 -2.82
CA ASP A 163 5.43 17.18 -2.66
C ASP A 163 4.76 17.87 -1.45
N TYR A 164 4.09 17.12 -0.58
CA TYR A 164 3.35 17.73 0.55
C TYR A 164 4.27 18.11 1.70
N TYR A 165 5.31 17.36 1.98
CA TYR A 165 6.24 17.61 3.07
C TYR A 165 5.52 17.82 4.42
N CYS A 166 4.57 16.96 4.72
CA CYS A 166 3.89 16.95 6.02
C CYS A 166 4.95 16.88 7.15
N SER A 167 4.71 17.58 8.25
CA SER A 167 5.74 17.81 9.29
C SER A 167 6.34 16.52 9.89
N TYR A 168 5.59 15.44 9.88
CA TYR A 168 5.95 14.13 10.46
C TYR A 168 6.51 13.13 9.44
N CYS A 169 6.42 13.43 8.13
CA CYS A 169 6.56 12.43 7.07
C CYS A 169 7.98 12.37 6.50
N THR A 170 8.51 11.16 6.34
CA THR A 170 9.82 10.91 5.72
C THR A 170 9.72 10.49 4.25
N ILE A 171 8.53 10.26 3.73
CA ILE A 171 8.32 9.73 2.37
C ILE A 171 8.91 10.62 1.28
N PRO A 172 8.78 11.96 1.31
CA PRO A 172 9.43 12.82 0.30
C PRO A 172 10.95 12.62 0.24
N PHE A 173 11.58 12.30 1.37
CA PHE A 173 13.01 12.05 1.46
C PHE A 173 13.40 10.63 1.01
N ALA A 174 12.47 9.68 1.10
CA ALA A 174 12.71 8.30 0.67
C ALA A 174 12.39 8.07 -0.81
N ARG A 175 11.37 8.77 -1.34
CA ARG A 175 10.83 8.51 -2.67
C ARG A 175 10.94 9.69 -3.63
N GLY A 176 11.37 10.85 -3.16
CA GLY A 176 11.51 12.05 -3.97
C GLY A 176 10.18 12.74 -4.29
N ARG A 177 10.20 13.59 -5.30
CA ARG A 177 9.04 14.36 -5.74
C ARG A 177 7.96 13.50 -6.38
N SER A 178 6.73 14.02 -6.35
CA SER A 178 5.57 13.42 -7.02
C SER A 178 5.81 13.26 -8.52
N ARG A 179 5.60 12.05 -9.02
CA ARG A 179 5.74 11.69 -10.43
C ARG A 179 4.84 10.50 -10.77
N ASN A 180 4.53 10.36 -12.04
CA ASN A 180 3.61 9.33 -12.54
C ASN A 180 4.02 8.86 -13.93
N GLY A 181 3.46 7.73 -14.36
CA GLY A 181 3.49 7.31 -15.75
C GLY A 181 2.37 7.98 -16.57
N SER A 182 2.38 7.76 -17.87
CA SER A 182 1.28 8.21 -18.74
C SER A 182 0.02 7.34 -18.54
N ILE A 183 -1.14 7.89 -18.85
CA ILE A 183 -2.41 7.12 -18.90
C ILE A 183 -2.24 5.91 -19.82
N ALA A 184 -1.64 6.08 -20.99
CA ALA A 184 -1.40 4.98 -21.93
C ALA A 184 -0.61 3.83 -21.29
N SER A 185 0.45 4.12 -20.52
CA SER A 185 1.22 3.09 -19.84
C SER A 185 0.45 2.40 -18.72
N MET A 186 -0.43 3.12 -18.04
CA MET A 186 -1.31 2.54 -16.99
C MET A 186 -2.36 1.61 -17.60
N VAL A 187 -2.98 2.02 -18.70
CA VAL A 187 -3.93 1.20 -19.46
C VAL A 187 -3.26 -0.07 -19.98
N GLU A 188 -2.04 0.03 -20.48
CA GLU A 188 -1.26 -1.15 -20.92
C GLU A 188 -1.03 -2.12 -19.76
N GLN A 189 -0.61 -1.64 -18.59
CA GLN A 189 -0.41 -2.48 -17.40
C GLN A 189 -1.71 -3.15 -16.95
N ALA A 190 -2.83 -2.43 -16.97
CA ALA A 190 -4.13 -2.97 -16.62
C ALA A 190 -4.60 -4.04 -17.64
N SER A 191 -4.38 -3.81 -18.94
CA SER A 191 -4.70 -4.77 -20.00
C SER A 191 -3.86 -6.04 -19.88
N GLN A 192 -2.58 -5.92 -19.55
CA GLN A 192 -1.72 -7.09 -19.29
C GLN A 192 -2.20 -7.85 -18.03
N ALA A 193 -2.60 -7.16 -16.98
CA ALA A 193 -3.16 -7.79 -15.79
C ALA A 193 -4.45 -8.57 -16.11
N ALA A 194 -5.32 -8.01 -16.94
CA ALA A 194 -6.52 -8.67 -17.42
C ALA A 194 -6.20 -9.95 -18.23
N ALA A 195 -5.23 -9.87 -19.14
CA ALA A 195 -4.77 -11.00 -19.93
C ALA A 195 -4.18 -12.14 -19.06
N GLU A 196 -3.62 -11.81 -17.91
CA GLU A 196 -3.09 -12.77 -16.94
C GLU A 196 -4.18 -13.29 -15.95
N GLY A 197 -5.45 -12.97 -16.17
CA GLY A 197 -6.58 -13.42 -15.35
C GLY A 197 -6.89 -12.56 -14.14
N GLY A 198 -6.26 -11.39 -14.00
CA GLY A 198 -6.58 -10.43 -12.95
C GLY A 198 -7.99 -9.88 -13.10
N LYS A 199 -8.75 -9.84 -12.01
CA LYS A 199 -10.13 -9.34 -11.98
C LYS A 199 -10.28 -8.04 -11.21
N GLU A 200 -9.47 -7.84 -10.18
CA GLU A 200 -9.49 -6.62 -9.36
C GLU A 200 -8.11 -5.95 -9.34
N ILE A 201 -8.09 -4.66 -9.63
CA ILE A 201 -6.91 -3.80 -9.55
C ILE A 201 -7.13 -2.75 -8.46
N VAL A 202 -6.16 -2.62 -7.56
CA VAL A 202 -6.08 -1.53 -6.58
C VAL A 202 -5.08 -0.51 -7.10
N LEU A 203 -5.55 0.72 -7.36
CA LEU A 203 -4.68 1.83 -7.74
C LEU A 203 -3.82 2.22 -6.54
N THR A 204 -2.51 2.25 -6.73
CA THR A 204 -1.54 2.35 -5.64
C THR A 204 -0.52 3.46 -5.93
N GLY A 205 -0.18 4.20 -4.91
CA GLY A 205 0.81 5.27 -4.95
C GLY A 205 1.04 5.85 -3.56
N VAL A 206 1.81 6.91 -3.50
CA VAL A 206 2.04 7.69 -2.28
C VAL A 206 0.94 8.74 -2.10
N ASN A 207 0.62 9.43 -3.18
CA ASN A 207 -0.43 10.45 -3.26
C ASN A 207 -1.07 10.36 -4.65
N ILE A 208 -1.96 9.40 -4.83
CA ILE A 208 -2.49 9.03 -6.16
C ILE A 208 -3.28 10.16 -6.82
N GLY A 209 -3.89 11.06 -6.05
CA GLY A 209 -4.60 12.23 -6.57
C GLY A 209 -3.69 13.24 -7.27
N ASP A 210 -2.37 13.17 -7.04
CA ASP A 210 -1.37 13.96 -7.75
C ASP A 210 -1.02 13.39 -9.15
N PHE A 211 -1.61 12.29 -9.55
CA PHE A 211 -1.38 11.72 -10.87
C PHE A 211 -1.59 12.77 -11.97
N GLY A 212 -0.67 12.80 -12.91
CA GLY A 212 -0.71 13.71 -14.06
C GLY A 212 0.21 14.92 -13.94
N LYS A 213 0.72 15.26 -12.75
CA LYS A 213 1.62 16.40 -12.57
C LYS A 213 2.84 16.39 -13.50
N SER A 214 3.42 15.23 -13.73
CA SER A 214 4.63 15.09 -14.56
C SER A 214 4.31 14.84 -16.04
N THR A 215 3.06 14.58 -16.41
CA THR A 215 2.64 14.25 -17.78
C THR A 215 1.61 15.20 -18.38
N GLY A 216 1.07 16.14 -17.57
CA GLY A 216 0.02 17.06 -18.01
C GLY A 216 -1.38 16.42 -18.10
N GLU A 217 -1.54 15.24 -17.53
CA GLU A 217 -2.80 14.50 -17.42
C GLU A 217 -3.43 14.72 -16.05
N THR A 218 -4.60 14.12 -15.78
CA THR A 218 -5.26 14.18 -14.47
C THR A 218 -5.59 12.79 -13.93
N PHE A 219 -5.74 12.68 -12.62
CA PHE A 219 -6.21 11.43 -12.00
C PHE A 219 -7.63 11.07 -12.48
N PHE A 220 -8.49 12.07 -12.70
CA PHE A 220 -9.82 11.84 -13.24
C PHE A 220 -9.79 11.24 -14.65
N ASP A 221 -8.90 11.72 -15.52
CA ASP A 221 -8.71 11.14 -16.87
C ASP A 221 -8.19 9.71 -16.80
N LEU A 222 -7.31 9.41 -15.84
CA LEU A 222 -6.85 8.03 -15.58
C LEU A 222 -8.02 7.13 -15.18
N VAL A 223 -8.88 7.57 -14.26
CA VAL A 223 -10.06 6.80 -13.81
C VAL A 223 -10.95 6.47 -14.99
N LYS A 224 -11.26 7.46 -15.84
CA LYS A 224 -12.07 7.25 -17.05
C LYS A 224 -11.44 6.26 -18.02
N ALA A 225 -10.15 6.38 -18.27
CA ALA A 225 -9.43 5.49 -19.19
C ALA A 225 -9.35 4.05 -18.68
N LEU A 226 -9.14 3.86 -17.39
CA LEU A 226 -9.09 2.52 -16.78
C LEU A 226 -10.48 1.85 -16.78
N ASP A 227 -11.55 2.63 -16.63
CA ASP A 227 -12.92 2.11 -16.66
C ASP A 227 -13.30 1.46 -18.00
N GLU A 228 -12.60 1.82 -19.09
CA GLU A 228 -12.78 1.25 -20.41
C GLU A 228 -11.95 -0.03 -20.67
N VAL A 229 -11.06 -0.41 -19.77
CA VAL A 229 -10.23 -1.62 -19.93
C VAL A 229 -11.07 -2.86 -19.72
N GLU A 230 -11.21 -3.65 -20.77
CA GLU A 230 -11.94 -4.90 -20.71
C GLU A 230 -11.16 -6.01 -20.00
N GLY A 231 -11.90 -6.91 -19.33
CA GLY A 231 -11.33 -8.04 -18.59
C GLY A 231 -11.07 -7.72 -17.11
N ILE A 232 -10.95 -6.44 -16.71
CA ILE A 232 -10.95 -6.05 -15.31
C ILE A 232 -12.38 -5.81 -14.85
N GLU A 233 -12.77 -6.53 -13.81
CA GLU A 233 -14.12 -6.43 -13.23
C GLU A 233 -14.23 -5.32 -12.19
N ARG A 234 -13.13 -5.03 -11.47
CA ARG A 234 -13.11 -4.11 -10.34
C ARG A 234 -11.85 -3.26 -10.30
N TYR A 235 -12.04 -1.97 -10.02
CA TYR A 235 -10.98 -1.06 -9.57
C TYR A 235 -11.30 -0.54 -8.17
N ARG A 236 -10.27 -0.42 -7.34
CA ARG A 236 -10.34 0.26 -6.04
C ARG A 236 -9.36 1.42 -6.01
N ILE A 237 -9.86 2.57 -5.61
CA ILE A 237 -9.05 3.75 -5.32
C ILE A 237 -8.44 3.55 -3.94
N SER A 238 -7.11 3.50 -3.84
CA SER A 238 -6.44 3.47 -2.55
C SER A 238 -6.38 4.87 -1.92
N SER A 239 -5.45 5.12 -1.02
CA SER A 239 -5.34 6.38 -0.30
C SER A 239 -5.28 7.60 -1.23
N ILE A 240 -6.31 8.43 -1.18
CA ILE A 240 -6.41 9.69 -1.93
C ILE A 240 -6.65 10.85 -0.97
N GLU A 241 -5.82 11.89 -1.07
CA GLU A 241 -5.92 13.09 -0.24
C GLU A 241 -7.30 13.77 -0.39
N PRO A 242 -7.92 14.23 0.70
CA PRO A 242 -9.26 14.83 0.67
C PRO A 242 -9.39 16.00 -0.31
N ASN A 243 -8.36 16.84 -0.39
CA ASN A 243 -8.31 18.00 -1.29
C ASN A 243 -8.08 17.64 -2.76
N LEU A 244 -7.71 16.40 -3.06
CA LEU A 244 -7.53 15.89 -4.43
C LEU A 244 -8.68 14.96 -4.87
N LEU A 245 -9.52 14.53 -3.93
CA LEU A 245 -10.75 13.80 -4.23
C LEU A 245 -11.83 14.79 -4.63
N THR A 246 -11.94 15.08 -5.92
CA THR A 246 -12.93 16.03 -6.45
C THR A 246 -14.34 15.44 -6.44
N ASP A 247 -15.35 16.31 -6.43
CA ASP A 247 -16.75 15.88 -6.53
C ASP A 247 -17.02 15.16 -7.86
N GLU A 248 -16.35 15.57 -8.93
CA GLU A 248 -16.42 14.90 -10.25
C GLU A 248 -15.96 13.45 -10.20
N ILE A 249 -14.87 13.16 -9.48
CA ILE A 249 -14.39 11.80 -9.28
C ILE A 249 -15.42 10.98 -8.50
N ILE A 250 -15.96 11.53 -7.42
CA ILE A 250 -16.97 10.88 -6.58
C ILE A 250 -18.22 10.55 -7.40
N GLU A 251 -18.73 11.50 -8.18
CA GLU A 251 -19.89 11.31 -9.03
C GLU A 251 -19.64 10.30 -10.14
N TYR A 252 -18.44 10.30 -10.73
CA TYR A 252 -18.08 9.32 -11.75
C TYR A 252 -18.05 7.90 -11.15
N VAL A 253 -17.39 7.70 -10.02
CA VAL A 253 -17.33 6.40 -9.34
C VAL A 253 -18.73 5.89 -9.00
N SER A 254 -19.66 6.77 -8.60
CA SER A 254 -21.03 6.38 -8.29
C SER A 254 -21.81 5.79 -9.48
N ARG A 255 -21.40 6.13 -10.70
CA ARG A 255 -22.01 5.67 -11.96
C ARG A 255 -21.18 4.59 -12.68
N SER A 256 -19.93 4.43 -12.29
CA SER A 256 -19.03 3.45 -12.89
C SER A 256 -19.45 2.01 -12.53
N ARG A 257 -19.34 1.13 -13.50
CA ARG A 257 -19.56 -0.30 -13.29
C ARG A 257 -18.35 -0.97 -12.65
N ARG A 258 -17.13 -0.52 -12.98
CA ARG A 258 -15.88 -1.15 -12.57
C ARG A 258 -15.23 -0.53 -11.34
N PHE A 259 -15.38 0.77 -11.13
CA PHE A 259 -14.90 1.42 -9.91
C PHE A 259 -15.83 1.13 -8.74
N MET A 260 -15.28 0.50 -7.69
CA MET A 260 -16.07 0.04 -6.55
C MET A 260 -16.43 1.18 -5.60
N PRO A 261 -17.59 1.10 -4.90
CA PRO A 261 -18.00 2.07 -3.88
C PRO A 261 -17.16 1.89 -2.60
N HIS A 262 -15.90 2.24 -2.73
CA HIS A 262 -14.87 2.06 -1.71
C HIS A 262 -13.85 3.18 -1.82
N PHE A 263 -13.64 3.89 -0.71
CA PHE A 263 -12.63 4.95 -0.59
C PHE A 263 -11.76 4.73 0.61
N HIS A 264 -10.51 5.13 0.48
CA HIS A 264 -9.56 5.23 1.57
C HIS A 264 -9.02 6.66 1.56
N ILE A 265 -9.37 7.43 2.61
CA ILE A 265 -9.11 8.87 2.67
C ILE A 265 -8.34 9.18 3.94
N PRO A 266 -7.09 9.66 3.88
CA PRO A 266 -6.33 10.02 5.06
C PRO A 266 -6.89 11.31 5.69
N LEU A 267 -7.38 11.21 6.92
CA LEU A 267 -7.74 12.36 7.76
C LEU A 267 -6.55 12.85 8.57
N GLN A 268 -5.79 11.93 9.12
CA GLN A 268 -4.66 12.09 10.04
C GLN A 268 -5.06 12.59 11.44
N SER A 269 -5.85 13.65 11.55
CA SER A 269 -6.42 14.14 12.81
C SER A 269 -7.78 14.81 12.59
N GLY A 270 -8.69 14.65 13.54
CA GLY A 270 -9.97 15.36 13.57
C GLY A 270 -9.90 16.73 14.27
N SER A 271 -8.72 17.25 14.53
CA SER A 271 -8.48 18.59 15.08
C SER A 271 -7.83 19.50 14.04
N ASP A 272 -8.41 20.66 13.76
CA ASP A 272 -7.84 21.62 12.82
C ASP A 272 -6.49 22.17 13.29
N GLU A 273 -6.31 22.35 14.59
CA GLU A 273 -5.05 22.79 15.15
C GLU A 273 -3.93 21.75 14.92
N VAL A 274 -4.24 20.47 15.12
CA VAL A 274 -3.28 19.39 14.84
C VAL A 274 -3.01 19.26 13.33
N LEU A 275 -4.02 19.38 12.48
CA LEU A 275 -3.85 19.38 11.02
C LEU A 275 -2.92 20.51 10.53
N LYS A 276 -3.02 21.71 11.13
CA LYS A 276 -2.08 22.80 10.85
C LYS A 276 -0.64 22.45 11.27
N LEU A 277 -0.46 21.88 12.46
CA LEU A 277 0.85 21.42 12.94
C LEU A 277 1.44 20.32 12.04
N MET A 278 0.58 19.46 11.51
CA MET A 278 0.96 18.43 10.53
C MET A 278 1.25 18.99 9.14
N ARG A 279 0.94 20.27 8.88
CA ARG A 279 1.01 20.92 7.55
C ARG A 279 0.12 20.21 6.51
N ARG A 280 -1.08 19.81 6.93
CA ARG A 280 -2.07 19.23 6.01
C ARG A 280 -2.70 20.34 5.15
N ARG A 281 -3.12 19.97 3.95
CA ARG A 281 -3.68 20.90 2.94
C ARG A 281 -5.20 20.91 2.93
N TYR A 282 -5.82 20.50 4.01
CA TYR A 282 -7.26 20.49 4.23
C TYR A 282 -7.54 20.66 5.72
N ASP A 283 -8.78 20.96 6.02
CA ASP A 283 -9.33 21.04 7.37
C ASP A 283 -10.45 20.01 7.58
N THR A 284 -10.99 19.95 8.77
CA THR A 284 -12.08 19.04 9.14
C THR A 284 -13.35 19.34 8.36
N ALA A 285 -13.64 20.60 8.04
CA ALA A 285 -14.81 20.99 7.24
C ALA A 285 -14.75 20.43 5.82
N LEU A 286 -13.60 20.54 5.15
CA LEU A 286 -13.42 19.96 3.82
C LEU A 286 -13.55 18.42 3.87
N PHE A 287 -12.92 17.77 4.86
CA PHE A 287 -13.03 16.32 5.02
C PHE A 287 -14.48 15.87 5.20
N ALA A 288 -15.21 16.51 6.12
CA ALA A 288 -16.63 16.22 6.35
C ALA A 288 -17.47 16.42 5.09
N SER A 289 -17.19 17.46 4.30
CA SER A 289 -17.90 17.70 3.03
C SER A 289 -17.70 16.57 2.02
N LYS A 290 -16.50 15.97 1.96
CA LYS A 290 -16.23 14.82 1.09
C LYS A 290 -16.96 13.57 1.54
N ILE A 291 -16.96 13.28 2.85
CA ILE A 291 -17.73 12.16 3.41
C ILE A 291 -19.23 12.33 3.08
N LYS A 292 -19.77 13.53 3.30
CA LYS A 292 -21.17 13.85 2.97
C LYS A 292 -21.47 13.60 1.50
N LYS A 293 -20.65 14.15 0.59
CA LYS A 293 -20.82 13.95 -0.85
C LYS A 293 -20.81 12.49 -1.26
N ILE A 294 -19.86 11.71 -0.74
CA ILE A 294 -19.77 10.26 -1.02
C ILE A 294 -21.05 9.56 -0.58
N LYS A 295 -21.52 9.82 0.66
CA LYS A 295 -22.73 9.17 1.21
C LYS A 295 -24.01 9.61 0.54
N GLU A 296 -24.09 10.82 0.01
CA GLU A 296 -25.24 11.29 -0.79
C GLU A 296 -25.39 10.50 -2.09
N VAL A 297 -24.29 10.19 -2.79
CA VAL A 297 -24.35 9.50 -4.08
C VAL A 297 -24.11 7.99 -3.99
N MET A 298 -23.49 7.52 -2.90
CA MET A 298 -23.18 6.11 -2.63
C MET A 298 -23.38 5.79 -1.14
N PRO A 299 -24.64 5.71 -0.64
CA PRO A 299 -24.91 5.54 0.80
C PRO A 299 -24.31 4.26 1.41
N ASP A 300 -24.14 3.21 0.60
CA ASP A 300 -23.57 1.93 1.03
C ASP A 300 -22.07 1.78 0.74
N SER A 301 -21.38 2.88 0.41
CA SER A 301 -19.94 2.88 0.18
C SER A 301 -19.14 2.63 1.47
N PHE A 302 -18.03 1.93 1.32
CA PHE A 302 -17.04 1.77 2.39
C PHE A 302 -16.09 2.99 2.39
N ILE A 303 -15.88 3.58 3.56
CA ILE A 303 -14.89 4.66 3.74
C ILE A 303 -13.93 4.28 4.85
N GLY A 304 -12.69 3.94 4.46
CA GLY A 304 -11.56 3.77 5.37
C GLY A 304 -10.83 5.09 5.59
N VAL A 305 -10.40 5.36 6.81
CA VAL A 305 -9.79 6.62 7.23
C VAL A 305 -8.50 6.36 8.01
N ASP A 306 -7.39 7.00 7.60
CA ASP A 306 -6.15 6.94 8.36
C ASP A 306 -6.15 8.02 9.45
N VAL A 307 -5.73 7.65 10.65
CA VAL A 307 -5.59 8.56 11.79
C VAL A 307 -4.27 8.29 12.52
N ILE A 308 -3.55 9.34 12.84
CA ILE A 308 -2.33 9.28 13.65
C ILE A 308 -2.63 9.86 15.03
N VAL A 309 -2.33 9.12 16.08
CA VAL A 309 -2.46 9.58 17.47
C VAL A 309 -1.11 9.91 18.07
N GLY A 310 -1.10 10.89 18.97
CA GLY A 310 0.09 11.22 19.76
C GLY A 310 1.15 11.97 18.98
N THR A 311 0.80 12.70 17.94
CA THR A 311 1.72 13.64 17.29
C THR A 311 2.10 14.76 18.26
N ARG A 312 3.29 15.32 18.08
CA ARG A 312 3.68 16.49 18.87
C ARG A 312 2.68 17.62 18.67
N GLY A 313 2.26 18.25 19.75
CA GLY A 313 1.24 19.29 19.79
C GLY A 313 -0.20 18.79 19.91
N GLU A 314 -0.45 17.49 19.90
CA GLU A 314 -1.77 16.92 20.18
C GLU A 314 -2.04 16.91 21.69
N THR A 315 -2.67 17.98 22.19
CA THR A 315 -3.11 18.06 23.57
C THR A 315 -4.30 17.13 23.84
N GLU A 316 -4.65 16.91 25.11
CA GLU A 316 -5.85 16.14 25.47
C GLU A 316 -7.12 16.78 24.89
N GLU A 317 -7.21 18.11 24.91
CA GLU A 317 -8.31 18.86 24.32
C GLU A 317 -8.42 18.59 22.81
N TYR A 318 -7.29 18.69 22.09
CA TYR A 318 -7.29 18.46 20.64
C TYR A 318 -7.61 17.00 20.28
N PHE A 319 -7.13 16.06 21.07
CA PHE A 319 -7.52 14.66 20.89
C PHE A 319 -9.01 14.45 21.13
N GLY A 320 -9.58 15.04 22.19
CA GLY A 320 -11.01 14.99 22.49
C GLY A 320 -11.84 15.54 21.33
N GLN A 321 -11.46 16.69 20.78
CA GLN A 321 -12.10 17.28 19.59
C GLN A 321 -12.02 16.33 18.38
N ALA A 322 -10.84 15.74 18.15
CA ALA A 322 -10.61 14.79 17.06
C ALA A 322 -11.47 13.54 17.21
N TYR A 323 -11.56 12.98 18.41
CA TYR A 323 -12.39 11.81 18.69
C TYR A 323 -13.88 12.07 18.41
N GLU A 324 -14.43 13.17 18.93
CA GLU A 324 -15.83 13.53 18.71
C GLU A 324 -16.13 13.82 17.23
N PHE A 325 -15.21 14.48 16.53
CA PHE A 325 -15.36 14.70 15.10
C PHE A 325 -15.42 13.37 14.32
N ILE A 326 -14.49 12.46 14.56
CA ILE A 326 -14.44 11.16 13.87
C ILE A 326 -15.69 10.33 14.22
N LYS A 327 -16.10 10.34 15.48
CA LYS A 327 -17.32 9.65 15.94
C LYS A 327 -18.56 10.12 15.20
N SER A 328 -18.65 11.42 14.89
CA SER A 328 -19.78 12.04 14.16
C SER A 328 -19.84 11.69 12.68
N LEU A 329 -18.75 11.22 12.08
CA LEU A 329 -18.67 10.94 10.65
C LEU A 329 -19.25 9.56 10.29
N ASP A 330 -19.93 9.48 9.17
CA ASP A 330 -20.37 8.19 8.59
C ASP A 330 -19.22 7.55 7.80
N VAL A 331 -18.18 7.14 8.52
CA VAL A 331 -17.05 6.37 8.01
C VAL A 331 -17.12 4.94 8.52
N THR A 332 -16.46 4.01 7.83
CA THR A 332 -16.61 2.58 8.12
C THR A 332 -15.52 2.03 9.02
N GLN A 333 -14.28 2.39 8.76
CA GLN A 333 -13.13 1.81 9.44
C GLN A 333 -12.04 2.86 9.63
N LEU A 334 -11.36 2.81 10.76
CA LEU A 334 -10.19 3.63 11.04
C LEU A 334 -8.92 2.77 10.98
N HIS A 335 -7.90 3.28 10.32
CA HIS A 335 -6.55 2.76 10.39
C HIS A 335 -5.77 3.66 11.33
N VAL A 336 -5.59 3.18 12.56
CA VAL A 336 -5.00 3.96 13.65
C VAL A 336 -3.50 3.70 13.74
N PHE A 337 -2.71 4.77 13.66
CA PHE A 337 -1.26 4.73 13.78
C PHE A 337 -0.81 5.54 15.01
N SER A 338 0.07 4.98 15.82
CA SER A 338 0.78 5.75 16.84
C SER A 338 1.93 6.51 16.19
N TYR A 339 2.02 7.80 16.50
CA TYR A 339 3.10 8.64 16.01
C TYR A 339 4.46 8.11 16.43
N SER A 340 5.38 8.01 15.47
CA SER A 340 6.77 7.64 15.66
C SER A 340 7.66 8.80 15.25
N GLU A 341 8.51 9.26 16.15
CA GLU A 341 9.48 10.31 15.86
C GLU A 341 10.49 9.85 14.79
N ARG A 342 10.74 10.72 13.82
CA ARG A 342 11.69 10.43 12.74
C ARG A 342 12.73 11.54 12.65
N PRO A 343 14.03 11.17 12.65
CA PRO A 343 15.11 12.16 12.47
C PRO A 343 14.91 13.01 11.22
N GLY A 344 15.20 14.29 11.31
CA GLY A 344 15.11 15.24 10.21
C GLY A 344 13.71 15.76 9.88
N THR A 345 12.66 15.29 10.57
CA THR A 345 11.30 15.78 10.36
C THR A 345 11.05 17.09 11.10
N GLN A 346 10.19 17.94 10.53
CA GLN A 346 9.83 19.22 11.16
C GLN A 346 8.99 19.04 12.43
N ALA A 347 8.29 17.93 12.58
CA ALA A 347 7.51 17.60 13.77
C ALA A 347 8.36 17.62 15.07
N LEU A 348 9.65 17.31 14.99
CA LEU A 348 10.54 17.33 16.14
C LEU A 348 10.75 18.73 16.75
N LYS A 349 10.38 19.79 16.01
CA LYS A 349 10.45 21.19 16.49
C LYS A 349 9.19 21.63 17.22
N ILE A 350 8.17 20.80 17.30
CA ILE A 350 6.92 21.08 18.01
C ILE A 350 7.11 20.65 19.48
N ASP A 351 6.78 21.54 20.41
CA ASP A 351 7.16 21.37 21.82
C ASP A 351 6.39 20.28 22.58
N HIS A 352 5.08 20.22 22.45
CA HIS A 352 4.26 19.29 23.24
C HIS A 352 4.46 17.84 22.79
N VAL A 353 5.14 17.04 23.61
CA VAL A 353 5.38 15.62 23.39
C VAL A 353 4.36 14.77 24.13
N VAL A 354 3.71 13.86 23.44
CA VAL A 354 2.74 12.92 24.02
C VAL A 354 3.47 11.69 24.56
N ALA A 355 3.22 11.33 25.81
CA ALA A 355 3.82 10.15 26.45
C ALA A 355 3.37 8.85 25.77
N PRO A 356 4.22 7.79 25.76
CA PRO A 356 3.88 6.50 25.13
C PRO A 356 2.59 5.87 25.66
N GLU A 357 2.34 5.94 26.97
CA GLU A 357 1.14 5.42 27.62
C GLU A 357 -0.11 6.14 27.13
N GLU A 358 -0.01 7.44 26.92
CA GLU A 358 -1.09 8.27 26.42
C GLU A 358 -1.37 7.97 24.93
N LYS A 359 -0.33 7.78 24.12
CA LYS A 359 -0.50 7.32 22.73
C LYS A 359 -1.22 5.98 22.68
N HIS A 360 -0.86 5.06 23.57
CA HIS A 360 -1.51 3.76 23.64
C HIS A 360 -2.99 3.89 24.00
N ARG A 361 -3.33 4.69 25.04
CA ARG A 361 -4.71 4.95 25.44
C ARG A 361 -5.54 5.53 24.30
N ARG A 362 -5.04 6.55 23.62
CA ARG A 362 -5.71 7.21 22.48
C ARG A 362 -5.90 6.24 21.32
N SER A 363 -4.89 5.42 21.03
CA SER A 363 -4.96 4.39 20.02
C SER A 363 -6.06 3.37 20.31
N GLN A 364 -6.14 2.89 21.56
CA GLN A 364 -7.18 1.93 21.97
C GLN A 364 -8.59 2.50 21.81
N GLN A 365 -8.82 3.74 22.22
CA GLN A 365 -10.12 4.40 22.06
C GLN A 365 -10.56 4.49 20.59
N LEU A 366 -9.65 4.83 19.68
CA LEU A 366 -9.96 4.89 18.25
C LEU A 366 -10.11 3.50 17.61
N LEU A 367 -9.38 2.50 18.08
CA LEU A 367 -9.55 1.12 17.61
C LEU A 367 -10.92 0.55 18.02
N GLU A 368 -11.37 0.82 19.25
CA GLU A 368 -12.71 0.46 19.72
C GLU A 368 -13.79 1.15 18.88
N LEU A 369 -13.64 2.45 18.63
CA LEU A 369 -14.56 3.19 17.75
C LEU A 369 -14.56 2.62 16.33
N SER A 370 -13.40 2.23 15.79
CA SER A 370 -13.28 1.58 14.48
C SER A 370 -14.03 0.25 14.44
N ASP A 371 -13.89 -0.57 15.48
CA ASP A 371 -14.60 -1.86 15.56
C ASP A 371 -16.11 -1.64 15.59
N GLU A 372 -16.62 -0.72 16.41
CA GLU A 372 -18.03 -0.37 16.46
C GLU A 372 -18.58 0.05 15.08
N LYS A 373 -17.87 0.96 14.41
CA LYS A 373 -18.27 1.46 13.08
C LYS A 373 -18.25 0.35 12.02
N THR A 374 -17.21 -0.47 12.01
CA THR A 374 -17.07 -1.59 11.05
C THR A 374 -18.16 -2.63 11.25
N ARG A 375 -18.44 -3.01 12.49
CA ARG A 375 -19.51 -3.96 12.81
C ARG A 375 -20.88 -3.40 12.44
N ALA A 376 -21.17 -2.15 12.73
CA ALA A 376 -22.41 -1.49 12.33
C ALA A 376 -22.60 -1.45 10.81
N PHE A 377 -21.53 -1.18 10.06
CA PHE A 377 -21.54 -1.20 8.60
C PHE A 377 -21.81 -2.61 8.07
N TYR A 378 -21.15 -3.62 8.57
CA TYR A 378 -21.38 -5.02 8.17
C TYR A 378 -22.80 -5.47 8.50
N ALA A 379 -23.28 -5.19 9.71
CA ALA A 379 -24.57 -5.65 10.21
C ALA A 379 -25.74 -5.18 9.33
N ARG A 380 -25.70 -3.95 8.82
CA ARG A 380 -26.79 -3.44 7.96
C ARG A 380 -26.86 -4.07 6.57
N HIS A 381 -25.87 -4.87 6.18
CA HIS A 381 -25.86 -5.60 4.90
C HIS A 381 -26.21 -7.09 5.05
N ILE A 382 -26.45 -7.59 6.27
CA ILE A 382 -26.88 -8.97 6.52
C ILE A 382 -28.21 -9.22 5.80
N GLY A 383 -28.30 -10.35 5.11
CA GLY A 383 -29.45 -10.76 4.31
C GLY A 383 -29.44 -10.29 2.86
N GLN A 384 -28.52 -9.39 2.48
CA GLN A 384 -28.34 -8.97 1.09
C GLN A 384 -27.53 -9.99 0.31
N THR A 385 -27.83 -10.12 -0.99
CA THR A 385 -27.04 -10.91 -1.92
C THR A 385 -26.13 -9.99 -2.71
N MET A 386 -24.83 -10.28 -2.71
CA MET A 386 -23.81 -9.45 -3.32
C MET A 386 -22.78 -10.29 -4.08
N PRO A 387 -22.18 -9.77 -5.16
CA PRO A 387 -21.05 -10.44 -5.81
C PRO A 387 -19.80 -10.33 -4.94
N VAL A 388 -19.15 -11.46 -4.69
CA VAL A 388 -17.93 -11.56 -3.88
C VAL A 388 -16.80 -12.11 -4.74
N LEU A 389 -15.67 -11.42 -4.77
CA LEU A 389 -14.45 -11.92 -5.39
C LEU A 389 -13.69 -12.74 -4.34
N LEU A 390 -13.64 -14.04 -4.55
CA LEU A 390 -13.00 -14.97 -3.62
C LEU A 390 -11.50 -15.03 -3.83
N GLU A 391 -10.76 -15.04 -2.73
CA GLU A 391 -9.32 -15.12 -2.69
C GLU A 391 -8.84 -16.56 -2.49
N ARG A 392 -7.63 -16.85 -2.91
CA ARG A 392 -7.02 -18.19 -2.77
C ARG A 392 -7.08 -18.69 -1.34
N PRO A 393 -7.73 -19.83 -1.09
CA PRO A 393 -7.81 -20.39 0.25
C PRO A 393 -6.47 -20.98 0.69
N LYS A 394 -6.19 -20.93 1.98
CA LYS A 394 -5.13 -21.73 2.57
C LYS A 394 -5.63 -23.18 2.74
N PRO A 395 -4.78 -24.19 2.58
CA PRO A 395 -5.19 -25.59 2.73
C PRO A 395 -5.91 -25.85 4.07
N GLY A 396 -7.09 -26.44 4.01
CA GLY A 396 -7.89 -26.81 5.19
C GLY A 396 -8.56 -25.66 5.94
N LEU A 397 -8.46 -24.42 5.44
CA LEU A 397 -9.11 -23.25 6.04
C LEU A 397 -10.24 -22.72 5.16
N PRO A 398 -11.25 -22.03 5.74
CA PRO A 398 -12.25 -21.33 4.97
C PRO A 398 -11.61 -20.33 4.01
N MET A 399 -12.29 -20.03 2.92
CA MET A 399 -11.85 -18.97 2.03
C MET A 399 -12.58 -17.67 2.32
N HIS A 400 -11.95 -16.58 1.92
CA HIS A 400 -12.48 -15.24 2.11
C HIS A 400 -12.52 -14.49 0.77
N GLY A 401 -13.36 -13.48 0.72
CA GLY A 401 -13.43 -12.56 -0.39
C GLY A 401 -14.06 -11.25 0.05
N PHE A 402 -14.25 -10.35 -0.90
CA PHE A 402 -14.78 -9.02 -0.62
C PHE A 402 -15.94 -8.69 -1.55
N THR A 403 -16.95 -8.04 -0.98
CA THR A 403 -18.04 -7.43 -1.73
C THR A 403 -17.55 -6.17 -2.48
N PRO A 404 -18.34 -5.59 -3.40
CA PRO A 404 -18.00 -4.31 -4.02
C PRO A 404 -17.68 -3.21 -3.00
N ASN A 405 -18.48 -3.10 -1.94
CA ASN A 405 -18.29 -2.15 -0.84
C ASN A 405 -17.41 -2.70 0.31
N TYR A 406 -16.49 -3.58 -0.02
CA TYR A 406 -15.38 -4.04 0.81
C TYR A 406 -15.76 -4.75 2.11
N ILE A 407 -16.92 -5.39 2.18
CA ILE A 407 -17.28 -6.29 3.27
C ILE A 407 -16.52 -7.60 3.09
N ARG A 408 -15.81 -8.03 4.12
CA ARG A 408 -15.14 -9.31 4.13
C ARG A 408 -16.15 -10.44 4.36
N VAL A 409 -16.11 -11.42 3.50
CA VAL A 409 -17.03 -12.57 3.53
C VAL A 409 -16.23 -13.85 3.67
N GLU A 410 -16.69 -14.75 4.53
CA GLU A 410 -16.13 -16.09 4.74
C GLU A 410 -17.07 -17.13 4.15
N VAL A 411 -16.53 -18.01 3.31
CA VAL A 411 -17.27 -19.14 2.72
C VAL A 411 -16.52 -20.45 2.94
N PRO A 412 -17.18 -21.61 2.86
CA PRO A 412 -16.51 -22.91 2.95
C PRO A 412 -15.39 -23.05 1.91
N HIS A 413 -14.38 -23.84 2.25
CA HIS A 413 -13.24 -24.09 1.37
C HIS A 413 -13.65 -24.78 0.07
N ASP A 414 -13.37 -24.13 -1.05
CA ASP A 414 -13.47 -24.69 -2.39
C ASP A 414 -12.38 -24.05 -3.29
N ALA A 415 -11.32 -24.80 -3.55
CA ALA A 415 -10.19 -24.31 -4.34
C ALA A 415 -10.56 -23.96 -5.80
N ALA A 416 -11.66 -24.50 -6.32
CA ALA A 416 -12.15 -24.18 -7.66
C ALA A 416 -12.70 -22.74 -7.77
N LEU A 417 -13.01 -22.13 -6.64
CA LEU A 417 -13.54 -20.76 -6.57
C LEU A 417 -12.45 -19.70 -6.38
N ASP A 418 -11.17 -20.08 -6.38
CA ASP A 418 -10.06 -19.11 -6.34
C ASP A 418 -10.18 -18.11 -7.50
N ASN A 419 -10.12 -16.82 -7.18
CA ASN A 419 -10.25 -15.72 -8.14
C ASN A 419 -11.59 -15.71 -8.94
N GLN A 420 -12.66 -16.27 -8.37
CA GLN A 420 -13.98 -16.24 -8.97
C GLN A 420 -14.88 -15.20 -8.31
N LEU A 421 -15.67 -14.52 -9.15
CA LEU A 421 -16.80 -13.70 -8.71
C LEU A 421 -18.01 -14.59 -8.56
N VAL A 422 -18.52 -14.68 -7.34
CA VAL A 422 -19.68 -15.53 -7.01
C VAL A 422 -20.76 -14.69 -6.34
N SER A 423 -22.02 -15.05 -6.58
CA SER A 423 -23.17 -14.45 -5.88
C SER A 423 -23.28 -15.08 -4.50
N VAL A 424 -23.26 -14.25 -3.46
CA VAL A 424 -23.25 -14.72 -2.06
C VAL A 424 -24.30 -13.97 -1.26
N ARG A 425 -25.13 -14.70 -0.55
CA ARG A 425 -26.04 -14.14 0.46
C ARG A 425 -25.27 -13.93 1.75
N LEU A 426 -25.28 -12.71 2.27
CA LEU A 426 -24.57 -12.33 3.49
C LEU A 426 -25.37 -12.77 4.72
N GLY A 427 -24.75 -13.58 5.55
CA GLY A 427 -25.28 -14.06 6.83
C GLY A 427 -24.70 -13.30 8.02
N ASP A 428 -24.75 -13.92 9.18
CA ASP A 428 -24.25 -13.37 10.44
C ASP A 428 -22.71 -13.32 10.47
N PHE A 429 -22.14 -12.69 11.49
CA PHE A 429 -20.70 -12.67 11.71
C PHE A 429 -20.14 -14.08 11.87
N ASN A 430 -18.91 -14.29 11.37
CA ASN A 430 -18.16 -15.50 11.63
C ASN A 430 -17.71 -15.58 13.10
N ALA A 431 -17.08 -16.69 13.49
CA ALA A 431 -16.73 -16.97 14.89
C ALA A 431 -15.84 -15.92 15.56
N ASP A 432 -14.91 -15.32 14.81
CA ASP A 432 -14.02 -14.28 15.33
C ASP A 432 -14.52 -12.84 15.10
N GLY A 433 -15.67 -12.66 14.48
CA GLY A 433 -16.31 -11.38 14.24
C GLY A 433 -15.62 -10.51 13.17
N THR A 434 -14.73 -11.10 12.35
CA THR A 434 -13.94 -10.36 11.34
C THR A 434 -14.52 -10.37 9.94
N ALA A 435 -15.54 -11.20 9.70
CA ALA A 435 -16.20 -11.35 8.40
C ALA A 435 -17.67 -11.72 8.59
N LEU A 436 -18.47 -11.56 7.55
CA LEU A 436 -19.80 -12.16 7.47
C LEU A 436 -19.71 -13.56 6.85
N LEU A 437 -20.48 -14.50 7.36
CA LEU A 437 -20.63 -15.81 6.74
C LEU A 437 -21.41 -15.67 5.44
N GLY A 438 -20.95 -16.33 4.38
CA GLY A 438 -21.59 -16.30 3.08
C GLY A 438 -22.17 -17.64 2.68
N ALA A 439 -23.40 -17.64 2.15
CA ALA A 439 -24.02 -18.75 1.47
C ALA A 439 -24.04 -18.48 -0.03
N MET A 440 -23.51 -19.41 -0.83
CA MET A 440 -23.56 -19.30 -2.30
C MET A 440 -24.98 -19.49 -2.81
N GLU A 441 -25.37 -18.66 -3.75
CA GLU A 441 -26.67 -18.75 -4.45
C GLU A 441 -26.53 -19.23 -5.89
#